data_01190c377e5c3e73a9dba2bfd7225f03
#
_entry.id   01190c377e5c3e73a9dba2bfd7225f03
#
_cell.length_a   1.000
_cell.length_b   1.000
_cell.length_c   1.000
_cell.angle_alpha   90.00
_cell.angle_beta   90.00
_cell.angle_gamma   90.00
#
_symmetry.space_group_name_H-M   'P 1'
#
loop_
_entity.id
_entity.type
_entity.pdbx_description
1 polymer ?
#
loop_
_entity_poly.entity_id
_entity_poly.type
_entity_poly.pdbx_seq_one_letter_code
_entity_poly.pdbx_strand_id
1 'polypeptide(L)'
;MGEQKAFRLGIDVGSTTVKTIILDTEKNSVVHARYERHHAEQGKTVQRLLHEIVTLFPNETFRVAVCGSGGKPIAERIGAHLSLIHI
;
A
#
# COMPACT_ATOMS: atom_id res chain seq x y z
N MET A 1 24.76 -5.90 -8.59
CA MET A 1 23.95 -5.70 -8.50
C MET A 1 23.43 -4.98 -7.59
N GLY A 2 23.03 -4.24 -7.56
CA GLY A 2 22.54 -3.43 -6.79
C GLY A 2 21.60 -3.98 -6.00
N GLU A 3 21.64 -3.85 -4.88
CA GLU A 3 20.77 -4.27 -4.09
C GLU A 3 19.74 -3.37 -4.01
N GLN A 4 18.61 -3.55 -4.52
CA GLN A 4 17.46 -2.76 -4.35
C GLN A 4 16.81 -3.15 -3.09
N LYS A 5 16.45 -2.22 -2.25
CA LYS A 5 15.65 -2.50 -1.11
C LYS A 5 14.34 -3.04 -1.55
N ALA A 6 13.95 -4.13 -0.98
CA ALA A 6 12.68 -4.73 -1.29
C ALA A 6 11.68 -4.37 -0.21
N PHE A 7 10.68 -3.60 -0.58
CA PHE A 7 9.59 -3.25 0.33
C PHE A 7 8.34 -4.02 -0.05
N ARG A 8 7.61 -4.47 0.94
CA ARG A 8 6.31 -5.07 0.73
C ARG A 8 5.26 -4.18 1.37
N LEU A 9 4.22 -3.88 0.61
CA LEU A 9 3.13 -3.06 1.08
C LEU A 9 1.88 -3.92 1.16
N GLY A 10 1.32 -4.03 2.34
CA GLY A 10 0.05 -4.71 2.54
C GLY A 10 -1.05 -3.68 2.70
N ILE A 11 -2.16 -3.87 1.99
CA ILE A 11 -3.32 -3.00 2.09
C ILE A 11 -4.52 -3.89 2.41
N ASP A 12 -5.18 -3.61 3.53
CA ASP A 12 -6.35 -4.35 3.93
C ASP A 12 -7.53 -3.38 3.90
N VAL A 13 -8.46 -3.59 2.97
CA VAL A 13 -9.59 -2.70 2.77
C VAL A 13 -10.82 -3.37 3.36
N GLY A 14 -11.15 -3.02 4.58
CA GLY A 14 -12.27 -3.61 5.28
C GLY A 14 -13.55 -2.82 5.09
N SER A 15 -14.59 -3.24 5.78
CA SER A 15 -15.90 -2.59 5.68
C SER A 15 -15.93 -1.21 6.32
N THR A 16 -15.06 -0.94 7.28
CA THR A 16 -15.02 0.35 7.96
C THR A 16 -13.66 1.00 7.93
N THR A 17 -12.59 0.24 7.75
CA THR A 17 -11.23 0.75 7.89
C THR A 17 -10.34 0.30 6.76
N VAL A 18 -9.28 1.06 6.53
CA VAL A 18 -8.19 0.68 5.64
C VAL A 18 -6.92 0.63 6.48
N LYS A 19 -6.17 -0.46 6.34
CA LYS A 19 -4.89 -0.59 7.00
C LYS A 19 -3.82 -0.70 5.94
N THR A 20 -2.70 -0.01 6.16
CA THR A 20 -1.52 -0.19 5.31
C THR A 20 -0.33 -0.51 6.17
N ILE A 21 0.54 -1.37 5.68
CA ILE A 21 1.75 -1.73 6.40
C ILE A 21 2.87 -1.90 5.39
N ILE A 22 4.02 -1.37 5.69
CA ILE A 22 5.20 -1.52 4.84
C ILE A 22 6.27 -2.26 5.60
N LEU A 23 6.74 -3.34 4.98
CA LEU A 23 7.77 -4.19 5.55
C LEU A 23 9.04 -4.04 4.73
N ASP A 24 10.15 -3.78 5.40
CA ASP A 24 11.46 -3.77 4.78
C ASP A 24 11.96 -5.22 4.85
N THR A 25 12.05 -5.88 3.71
CA THR A 25 12.38 -7.29 3.69
C THR A 25 13.86 -7.56 3.98
N GLU A 26 14.72 -6.56 3.79
CA GLU A 26 16.12 -6.74 4.16
C GLU A 26 16.29 -6.76 5.66
N LYS A 27 15.62 -5.85 6.34
CA LYS A 27 15.75 -5.76 7.79
C LYS A 27 14.69 -6.58 8.51
N ASN A 28 13.74 -7.12 7.75
CA ASN A 28 12.63 -7.90 8.29
C ASN A 28 11.91 -7.13 9.38
N SER A 29 11.60 -5.88 9.10
CA SER A 29 10.97 -5.01 10.09
C SER A 29 9.90 -4.15 9.44
N VAL A 30 8.91 -3.76 10.24
CA VAL A 30 7.86 -2.85 9.81
C VAL A 30 8.41 -1.43 9.87
N VAL A 31 8.37 -0.72 8.75
CA VAL A 31 8.89 0.64 8.70
C VAL A 31 7.79 1.69 8.59
N HIS A 32 6.55 1.27 8.36
CA HIS A 32 5.43 2.21 8.29
C HIS A 32 4.13 1.44 8.46
N ALA A 33 3.19 1.99 9.19
CA ALA A 33 1.89 1.37 9.37
C ALA A 33 0.85 2.46 9.60
N ARG A 34 -0.32 2.32 8.99
CA ARG A 34 -1.43 3.23 9.16
C ARG A 34 -2.73 2.47 9.26
N TYR A 35 -3.67 3.04 9.97
CA TYR A 35 -4.98 2.46 10.21
C TYR A 35 -5.95 3.63 10.20
N GLU A 36 -6.90 3.63 9.30
CA GLU A 36 -7.78 4.78 9.16
C GLU A 36 -9.18 4.37 8.77
N ARG A 37 -10.17 5.03 9.33
CA ARG A 37 -11.55 4.78 8.95
C ARG A 37 -11.82 5.44 7.62
N HIS A 38 -12.55 4.75 6.74
CA HIS A 38 -12.78 5.28 5.41
C HIS A 38 -14.15 5.97 5.26
N HIS A 39 -15.04 5.85 6.23
CA HIS A 39 -16.34 6.55 6.19
C HIS A 39 -17.05 6.34 4.85
N ALA A 40 -17.12 5.09 4.40
CA ALA A 40 -17.72 4.69 3.13
C ALA A 40 -17.02 5.25 1.89
N GLU A 41 -15.79 5.75 2.04
CA GLU A 41 -15.01 6.24 0.91
C GLU A 41 -13.71 5.47 0.83
N GLN A 42 -13.82 4.18 0.55
CA GLN A 42 -12.66 3.29 0.55
C GLN A 42 -11.60 3.74 -0.44
N GLY A 43 -12.01 4.06 -1.65
CA GLY A 43 -11.07 4.43 -2.70
C GLY A 43 -10.29 5.71 -2.38
N LYS A 44 -10.98 6.71 -1.85
CA LYS A 44 -10.32 7.96 -1.49
C LYS A 44 -9.36 7.78 -0.35
N THR A 45 -9.72 6.97 0.62
CA THR A 45 -8.86 6.71 1.77
C THR A 45 -7.59 5.98 1.33
N VAL A 46 -7.74 4.96 0.48
CA VAL A 46 -6.57 4.24 -0.02
C VAL A 46 -5.68 5.19 -0.83
N GLN A 47 -6.28 6.01 -1.68
CA GLN A 47 -5.51 6.94 -2.51
C GLN A 47 -4.71 7.91 -1.64
N ARG A 48 -5.31 8.41 -0.57
CA ARG A 48 -4.62 9.32 0.32
C ARG A 48 -3.48 8.63 1.06
N LEU A 49 -3.71 7.41 1.52
CA LEU A 49 -2.67 6.65 2.21
C LEU A 49 -1.52 6.28 1.26
N LEU A 50 -1.84 5.95 0.02
CA LEU A 50 -0.80 5.66 -0.96
C LEU A 50 0.00 6.91 -1.32
N HIS A 51 -0.66 8.06 -1.40
CA HIS A 51 0.04 9.31 -1.65
C HIS A 51 1.03 9.61 -0.54
N GLU A 52 0.64 9.35 0.70
CA GLU A 52 1.53 9.52 1.84
C GLU A 52 2.73 8.59 1.72
N ILE A 53 2.50 7.34 1.32
CA ILE A 53 3.58 6.37 1.19
C ILE A 53 4.57 6.79 0.11
N VAL A 54 4.06 7.23 -1.04
CA VAL A 54 4.94 7.66 -2.13
C VAL A 54 5.76 8.88 -1.71
N THR A 55 5.18 9.75 -0.89
CA THR A 55 5.88 10.93 -0.40
C THR A 55 6.98 10.55 0.59
N LEU A 56 6.71 9.58 1.47
CA LEU A 56 7.68 9.17 2.47
C LEU A 56 8.77 8.27 1.90
N PHE A 57 8.47 7.52 0.86
CA PHE A 57 9.41 6.58 0.26
C PHE A 57 9.55 6.86 -1.23
N PRO A 58 10.12 8.01 -1.59
CA PRO A 58 10.22 8.38 -3.00
C PRO A 58 11.19 7.46 -3.74
N ASN A 59 10.86 7.14 -4.97
CA ASN A 59 11.72 6.32 -5.83
C ASN A 59 11.91 4.88 -5.36
N GLU A 60 11.04 4.40 -4.48
CA GLU A 60 11.10 3.02 -4.05
C GLU A 60 10.09 2.18 -4.82
N THR A 61 10.39 0.91 -4.94
CA THR A 61 9.49 -0.04 -5.60
C THR A 61 8.89 -0.95 -4.53
N PHE A 62 7.58 -1.20 -4.64
CA PHE A 62 6.89 -2.02 -3.67
C PHE A 62 6.27 -3.23 -4.34
N ARG A 63 6.25 -4.36 -3.63
CA ARG A 63 5.36 -5.45 -3.96
C ARG A 63 4.12 -5.23 -3.13
N VAL A 64 2.96 -5.22 -3.76
CA VAL A 64 1.72 -4.87 -3.10
C VAL A 64 0.81 -6.08 -3.00
N ALA A 65 0.29 -6.33 -1.83
CA ALA A 65 -0.76 -7.31 -1.61
C ALA A 65 -1.97 -6.57 -1.08
N VAL A 66 -3.12 -6.79 -1.68
CA VAL A 66 -4.36 -6.13 -1.28
C VAL A 66 -5.36 -7.20 -0.87
N CYS A 67 -5.99 -7.02 0.27
CA CYS A 67 -7.00 -7.95 0.75
C CYS A 67 -8.18 -7.18 1.34
N GLY A 68 -9.18 -7.91 1.78
CA GLY A 68 -10.37 -7.31 2.37
C GLY A 68 -11.50 -7.20 1.37
N SER A 69 -12.68 -6.83 1.86
CA SER A 69 -13.91 -6.82 1.06
C SER A 69 -13.86 -5.83 -0.10
N GLY A 70 -13.12 -4.75 0.04
CA GLY A 70 -12.96 -3.75 -1.01
C GLY A 70 -11.69 -3.87 -1.81
N GLY A 71 -10.94 -4.97 -1.63
CA GLY A 71 -9.58 -5.04 -2.17
C GLY A 71 -9.48 -5.20 -3.67
N LYS A 72 -10.38 -5.98 -4.29
CA LYS A 72 -10.23 -6.29 -5.70
C LYS A 72 -10.31 -5.07 -6.62
N PRO A 73 -11.34 -4.24 -6.53
CA PRO A 73 -11.38 -3.05 -7.36
C PRO A 73 -10.22 -2.09 -7.07
N ILE A 74 -9.80 -2.03 -5.82
CA ILE A 74 -8.69 -1.16 -5.42
C ILE A 74 -7.39 -1.66 -6.02
N ALA A 75 -7.16 -2.97 -6.03
CA ALA A 75 -5.95 -3.54 -6.62
C ALA A 75 -5.86 -3.20 -8.10
N GLU A 76 -6.98 -3.26 -8.81
CA GLU A 76 -7.01 -2.91 -10.22
C GLU A 76 -6.66 -1.44 -10.44
N ARG A 77 -7.17 -0.56 -9.61
CA ARG A 77 -6.87 0.86 -9.74
C ARG A 77 -5.42 1.17 -9.44
N ILE A 78 -4.85 0.53 -8.44
CA ILE A 78 -3.45 0.71 -8.11
C ILE A 78 -2.57 0.30 -9.28
N GLY A 79 -2.85 -0.85 -9.88
CA GLY A 79 -2.07 -1.33 -11.01
C GLY A 79 -2.14 -0.38 -12.20
N ALA A 80 -3.26 0.31 -12.37
CA ALA A 80 -3.42 1.24 -13.47
C ALA A 80 -2.69 2.56 -13.24
N HIS A 81 -2.59 3.01 -11.99
CA HIS A 81 -2.07 4.34 -11.71
C HIS A 81 -0.66 4.41 -11.15
N LEU A 82 -0.16 3.33 -10.61
CA LEU A 82 1.15 3.37 -9.97
C LEU A 82 2.07 2.32 -10.58
N SER A 83 2.75 2.72 -11.64
CA SER A 83 3.59 1.77 -12.37
C SER A 83 4.77 1.28 -11.55
N LEU A 84 5.10 1.92 -10.45
CA LEU A 84 6.19 1.49 -9.59
C LEU A 84 5.76 0.41 -8.59
N ILE A 85 4.48 0.06 -8.58
CA ILE A 85 3.97 -0.92 -7.64
C ILE A 85 3.61 -2.20 -8.37
N HIS A 86 4.09 -3.33 -7.85
CA HIS A 86 3.77 -4.64 -8.40
C HIS A 86 2.78 -5.34 -7.48
N ILE A 87 1.71 -5.84 -8.06
CA ILE A 87 0.64 -6.49 -7.31
C ILE A 87 0.68 -7.98 -7.53
#